data_5e129fb0701b2f32bc839aafbb6b0428
#
_entry.id   5e129fb0701b2f32bc839aafbb6b0428
#
_cell.length_a   1.000
_cell.length_b   1.000
_cell.length_c   1.000
_cell.angle_alpha   90.00
_cell.angle_beta   90.00
_cell.angle_gamma   90.00
#
_symmetry.space_group_name_H-M   'P 1'
#
loop_
_entity.id
_entity.type
_entity.pdbx_description
1 polymer ?
#
loop_
_entity_poly.entity_id
_entity_poly.type
_entity_poly.pdbx_seq_one_letter_code
_entity_poly.pdbx_strand_id
1 'polypeptide(L)'
;MTRFFISPDQIKDRTVILRGGDRHHLLNVLRQGPGDEITVLNGKGEEYLVRITEVTTDQVYGEIIKKMERQAEPRVKLTLVQSLPKADKFEWILQKNTELGVSRFQPVLTERSNVKLDKSTQERKLERWHKIIREAAEQSGRQIVPVLEPVRSWSEMLAGCDTGLVLIPWEGEIVQSLKQVLERQPKIPELITVLIGPEGGFSLKEVVEAKEKGAVSLTLGPRILRTETAGLVAASALLYHFGDLGEN
;
A
#
# COMPACT_ATOMS: atom_id res chain seq x y z
N MET A 1 -20.06 1.75 -8.19
CA MET A 1 -20.60 2.53 -7.06
C MET A 1 -19.48 3.34 -6.47
N THR A 2 -19.69 4.61 -6.25
CA THR A 2 -18.66 5.54 -5.77
C THR A 2 -18.29 5.25 -4.33
N ARG A 3 -17.00 5.32 -3.99
CA ARG A 3 -16.45 4.98 -2.68
C ARG A 3 -15.73 6.16 -2.08
N PHE A 4 -15.89 6.37 -0.77
CA PHE A 4 -15.22 7.41 -0.01
C PHE A 4 -14.66 6.85 1.30
N PHE A 5 -13.36 7.06 1.52
CA PHE A 5 -12.82 6.87 2.86
C PHE A 5 -13.09 8.12 3.70
N ILE A 6 -13.67 7.95 4.86
CA ILE A 6 -13.94 9.04 5.79
C ILE A 6 -13.33 8.74 7.16
N SER A 7 -13.10 9.80 7.92
CA SER A 7 -12.67 9.64 9.31
C SER A 7 -13.80 9.09 10.17
N PRO A 8 -13.50 8.26 11.19
CA PRO A 8 -14.54 7.72 12.08
C PRO A 8 -15.42 8.77 12.76
N ASP A 9 -14.92 9.98 13.00
CA ASP A 9 -15.67 11.11 13.57
C ASP A 9 -16.77 11.64 12.64
N GLN A 10 -16.71 11.31 11.35
CA GLN A 10 -17.72 11.64 10.35
C GLN A 10 -18.88 10.63 10.33
N ILE A 11 -18.79 9.56 11.11
CA ILE A 11 -19.86 8.58 11.30
C ILE A 11 -20.41 8.77 12.73
N LYS A 12 -21.68 9.11 12.84
CA LYS A 12 -22.38 9.26 14.12
C LYS A 12 -23.69 8.49 14.06
N ASP A 13 -23.81 7.45 14.89
CA ASP A 13 -24.94 6.52 14.89
C ASP A 13 -25.21 5.96 13.48
N ARG A 14 -26.25 6.41 12.82
CA ARG A 14 -26.62 6.02 11.45
C ARG A 14 -26.38 7.14 10.42
N THR A 15 -25.76 8.23 10.83
CA THR A 15 -25.54 9.38 9.95
C THR A 15 -24.08 9.47 9.55
N VAL A 16 -23.85 9.71 8.26
CA VAL A 16 -22.54 9.98 7.67
C VAL A 16 -22.48 11.44 7.23
N ILE A 17 -21.35 12.09 7.47
CA ILE A 17 -21.13 13.50 7.10
C ILE A 17 -19.92 13.58 6.17
N LEU A 18 -20.13 13.95 4.89
CA LEU A 18 -19.05 14.24 3.96
C LEU A 18 -18.77 15.75 3.94
N ARG A 19 -17.48 16.12 3.99
CA ARG A 19 -17.03 17.52 4.02
C ARG A 19 -15.76 17.74 3.20
N GLY A 20 -15.44 18.98 2.90
CA GLY A 20 -14.20 19.34 2.19
C GLY A 20 -14.07 18.72 0.80
N GLY A 21 -12.94 18.06 0.53
CA GLY A 21 -12.64 17.46 -0.76
C GLY A 21 -13.62 16.36 -1.18
N ASP A 22 -14.07 15.53 -0.23
CA ASP A 22 -15.01 14.44 -0.51
C ASP A 22 -16.39 14.99 -0.93
N ARG A 23 -16.86 16.06 -0.27
CA ARG A 23 -18.06 16.78 -0.69
C ARG A 23 -17.93 17.35 -2.11
N HIS A 24 -16.80 18.04 -2.37
CA HIS A 24 -16.55 18.62 -3.69
C HIS A 24 -16.53 17.53 -4.78
N HIS A 25 -15.85 16.43 -4.54
CA HIS A 25 -15.79 15.30 -5.47
C HIS A 25 -17.18 14.73 -5.72
N LEU A 26 -17.97 14.47 -4.67
CA LEU A 26 -19.33 13.95 -4.77
C LEU A 26 -20.23 14.82 -5.65
N LEU A 27 -20.28 16.11 -5.35
CA LEU A 27 -21.23 17.04 -5.98
C LEU A 27 -20.79 17.54 -7.36
N ASN A 28 -19.51 17.91 -7.51
CA ASN A 28 -19.03 18.60 -8.70
C ASN A 28 -18.42 17.67 -9.74
N VAL A 29 -17.82 16.56 -9.33
CA VAL A 29 -17.21 15.59 -10.26
C VAL A 29 -18.22 14.49 -10.58
N LEU A 30 -18.81 13.87 -9.57
CA LEU A 30 -19.71 12.73 -9.71
C LEU A 30 -21.18 13.13 -9.92
N ARG A 31 -21.51 14.37 -9.61
CA ARG A 31 -22.85 14.96 -9.78
C ARG A 31 -23.95 14.18 -9.06
N GLN A 32 -23.63 13.62 -7.90
CA GLN A 32 -24.57 12.89 -7.05
C GLN A 32 -25.21 13.85 -6.04
N GLY A 33 -26.46 13.55 -5.64
CA GLY A 33 -27.26 14.38 -4.73
C GLY A 33 -28.24 13.58 -3.90
N PRO A 34 -29.20 14.23 -3.22
CA PRO A 34 -30.17 13.57 -2.38
C PRO A 34 -30.92 12.46 -3.08
N GLY A 35 -31.00 11.27 -2.46
CA GLY A 35 -31.60 10.05 -3.00
C GLY A 35 -30.58 9.08 -3.60
N ASP A 36 -29.40 9.54 -4.01
CA ASP A 36 -28.35 8.67 -4.54
C ASP A 36 -27.68 7.84 -3.45
N GLU A 37 -27.13 6.69 -3.85
CA GLU A 37 -26.44 5.77 -2.96
C GLU A 37 -24.94 5.76 -3.25
N ILE A 38 -24.17 5.84 -2.15
CA ILE A 38 -22.70 5.79 -2.16
C ILE A 38 -22.21 4.73 -1.20
N THR A 39 -20.96 4.33 -1.37
CA THR A 39 -20.25 3.48 -0.42
C THR A 39 -19.30 4.33 0.42
N VAL A 40 -19.36 4.15 1.72
CA VAL A 40 -18.49 4.86 2.68
C VAL A 40 -17.69 3.85 3.49
N LEU A 41 -16.40 4.12 3.67
CA LEU A 41 -15.46 3.29 4.41
C LEU A 41 -14.85 4.11 5.55
N ASN A 42 -14.73 3.49 6.74
CA ASN A 42 -14.16 4.16 7.91
C ASN A 42 -12.62 4.00 8.01
N GLY A 43 -11.99 3.39 6.99
CA GLY A 43 -10.55 3.13 6.98
C GLY A 43 -10.07 2.05 7.98
N LYS A 44 -10.98 1.42 8.72
CA LYS A 44 -10.71 0.35 9.68
C LYS A 44 -11.29 -1.01 9.27
N GLY A 45 -11.63 -1.14 7.99
CA GLY A 45 -12.19 -2.38 7.43
C GLY A 45 -13.72 -2.43 7.42
N GLU A 46 -14.41 -1.39 7.86
CA GLU A 46 -15.86 -1.33 7.79
C GLU A 46 -16.33 -0.53 6.59
N GLU A 47 -17.31 -1.07 5.89
CA GLU A 47 -17.90 -0.54 4.68
C GLU A 47 -19.43 -0.41 4.85
N TYR A 48 -19.97 0.73 4.44
CA TYR A 48 -21.38 1.06 4.59
C TYR A 48 -22.00 1.50 3.27
N LEU A 49 -23.18 0.99 2.95
CA LEU A 49 -24.05 1.58 1.94
C LEU A 49 -24.81 2.74 2.57
N VAL A 50 -24.70 3.92 1.97
CA VAL A 50 -25.23 5.18 2.51
C VAL A 50 -26.09 5.84 1.44
N ARG A 51 -27.30 6.29 1.81
CA ARG A 51 -28.15 7.11 0.95
C ARG A 51 -27.97 8.57 1.33
N ILE A 52 -27.70 9.42 0.35
CA ILE A 52 -27.59 10.87 0.56
C ILE A 52 -28.99 11.41 0.92
N THR A 53 -29.08 12.11 2.05
CA THR A 53 -30.34 12.67 2.55
C THR A 53 -30.43 14.17 2.33
N GLU A 54 -29.30 14.88 2.55
CA GLU A 54 -29.29 16.33 2.49
C GLU A 54 -27.95 16.88 2.00
N VAL A 55 -28.00 17.97 1.26
CA VAL A 55 -26.82 18.74 0.82
C VAL A 55 -26.92 20.17 1.33
N THR A 56 -25.92 20.60 2.10
CA THR A 56 -25.79 21.99 2.56
C THR A 56 -24.60 22.66 1.89
N THR A 57 -24.39 23.95 2.22
CA THR A 57 -23.23 24.71 1.70
C THR A 57 -21.89 24.04 2.01
N ASP A 58 -21.74 23.43 3.20
CA ASP A 58 -20.47 22.94 3.71
C ASP A 58 -20.37 21.43 3.83
N GLN A 59 -21.50 20.74 3.89
CA GLN A 59 -21.57 19.30 4.20
C GLN A 59 -22.61 18.58 3.34
N VAL A 60 -22.41 17.27 3.20
CA VAL A 60 -23.41 16.33 2.69
C VAL A 60 -23.71 15.33 3.79
N TYR A 61 -24.98 15.15 4.05
CA TYR A 61 -25.48 14.16 5.03
C TYR A 61 -26.00 12.93 4.30
N GLY A 62 -25.74 11.77 4.88
CA GLY A 62 -26.28 10.52 4.39
C GLY A 62 -26.69 9.60 5.53
N GLU A 63 -27.67 8.75 5.28
CA GLU A 63 -28.13 7.73 6.21
C GLU A 63 -27.53 6.37 5.84
N ILE A 64 -26.96 5.66 6.82
CA ILE A 64 -26.47 4.29 6.65
C ILE A 64 -27.68 3.37 6.45
N ILE A 65 -27.77 2.79 5.22
CA ILE A 65 -28.79 1.80 4.88
C ILE A 65 -28.41 0.44 5.49
N LYS A 66 -27.16 0.03 5.27
CA LYS A 66 -26.61 -1.25 5.79
C LYS A 66 -25.10 -1.23 5.89
N LYS A 67 -24.56 -2.03 6.80
CA LYS A 67 -23.16 -2.43 6.81
C LYS A 67 -22.94 -3.52 5.76
N MET A 68 -21.86 -3.38 4.98
CA MET A 68 -21.50 -4.35 3.95
C MET A 68 -20.57 -5.40 4.55
N GLU A 69 -20.86 -6.67 4.30
CA GLU A 69 -19.96 -7.78 4.61
C GLU A 69 -19.13 -8.09 3.38
N ARG A 70 -17.92 -7.57 3.34
CA ARG A 70 -16.96 -7.83 2.27
C ARG A 70 -15.59 -8.06 2.88
N GLN A 71 -14.83 -8.99 2.30
CA GLN A 71 -13.42 -9.21 2.62
C GLN A 71 -12.63 -8.87 1.35
N ALA A 72 -12.06 -7.66 1.32
CA ALA A 72 -11.26 -7.19 0.20
C ALA A 72 -9.77 -7.02 0.58
N GLU A 73 -9.41 -7.29 1.83
CA GLU A 73 -8.04 -7.19 2.28
C GLU A 73 -7.37 -8.56 2.26
N PRO A 74 -6.10 -8.64 1.81
CA PRO A 74 -5.33 -9.87 1.83
C PRO A 74 -5.19 -10.45 3.25
N ARG A 75 -5.14 -11.78 3.34
CA ARG A 75 -4.87 -12.51 4.59
C ARG A 75 -3.47 -12.22 5.11
N VAL A 76 -2.53 -12.00 4.19
CA VAL A 76 -1.13 -11.71 4.49
C VAL A 76 -0.91 -10.20 4.55
N LYS A 77 -0.30 -9.72 5.63
CA LYS A 77 0.13 -8.32 5.72
C LYS A 77 1.46 -8.16 4.99
N LEU A 78 1.42 -7.50 3.84
CA LEU A 78 2.60 -7.28 3.00
C LEU A 78 3.13 -5.86 3.18
N THR A 79 4.36 -5.75 3.66
CA THR A 79 5.13 -4.49 3.72
C THR A 79 6.08 -4.41 2.53
N LEU A 80 5.98 -3.35 1.74
CA LEU A 80 6.94 -3.03 0.70
C LEU A 80 7.91 -1.95 1.20
N VAL A 81 9.14 -2.36 1.48
CA VAL A 81 10.26 -1.46 1.73
C VAL A 81 10.89 -1.13 0.38
N GLN A 82 10.67 0.08 -0.08
CA GLN A 82 11.10 0.50 -1.41
C GLN A 82 12.18 1.56 -1.33
N SER A 83 13.36 1.27 -1.85
CA SER A 83 14.37 2.30 -2.06
C SER A 83 13.83 3.33 -3.05
N LEU A 84 13.96 4.63 -2.70
CA LEU A 84 13.41 5.71 -3.49
C LEU A 84 14.06 5.76 -4.88
N PRO A 85 13.29 5.53 -5.94
CA PRO A 85 13.78 5.63 -7.31
C PRO A 85 13.81 7.09 -7.77
N LYS A 86 14.43 7.32 -8.92
CA LYS A 86 14.42 8.64 -9.58
C LYS A 86 13.02 8.99 -10.13
N ALA A 87 12.75 10.27 -10.22
CA ALA A 87 11.54 10.83 -10.80
C ALA A 87 10.23 10.33 -10.10
N ASP A 88 9.15 10.22 -10.86
CA ASP A 88 7.81 9.91 -10.35
C ASP A 88 7.52 8.39 -10.30
N LYS A 89 8.53 7.54 -10.47
CA LYS A 89 8.37 6.07 -10.43
C LYS A 89 7.82 5.57 -9.11
N PHE A 90 8.16 6.25 -8.00
CA PHE A 90 7.66 5.86 -6.68
C PHE A 90 6.14 6.00 -6.58
N GLU A 91 5.56 7.00 -7.22
CA GLU A 91 4.10 7.19 -7.27
C GLU A 91 3.40 6.04 -7.98
N TRP A 92 3.97 5.58 -9.10
CA TRP A 92 3.49 4.41 -9.81
C TRP A 92 3.59 3.13 -8.96
N ILE A 93 4.71 2.96 -8.23
CA ILE A 93 4.90 1.85 -7.30
C ILE A 93 3.82 1.85 -6.22
N LEU A 94 3.57 2.99 -5.60
CA LEU A 94 2.53 3.15 -4.58
C LEU A 94 1.15 2.79 -5.12
N GLN A 95 0.79 3.35 -6.28
CA GLN A 95 -0.50 3.09 -6.91
C GLN A 95 -0.70 1.60 -7.18
N LYS A 96 0.22 0.96 -7.93
CA LYS A 96 0.03 -0.42 -8.39
C LYS A 96 0.14 -1.44 -7.26
N ASN A 97 1.00 -1.22 -6.30
CA ASN A 97 1.09 -2.11 -5.15
C ASN A 97 -0.08 -1.91 -4.16
N THR A 98 -0.69 -0.73 -4.10
CA THR A 98 -1.96 -0.53 -3.39
C THR A 98 -3.08 -1.34 -4.03
N GLU A 99 -3.22 -1.29 -5.36
CA GLU A 99 -4.21 -2.07 -6.11
C GLU A 99 -4.06 -3.58 -5.88
N LEU A 100 -2.83 -4.08 -5.75
CA LEU A 100 -2.54 -5.49 -5.48
C LEU A 100 -2.88 -5.94 -4.06
N GLY A 101 -2.82 -5.05 -3.06
CA GLY A 101 -3.09 -5.44 -1.67
C GLY A 101 -1.93 -5.21 -0.70
N VAL A 102 -0.83 -4.56 -1.12
CA VAL A 102 0.22 -4.15 -0.16
C VAL A 102 -0.40 -3.33 0.96
N SER A 103 -0.10 -3.66 2.21
CA SER A 103 -0.72 -3.05 3.40
C SER A 103 0.13 -1.94 4.02
N ARG A 104 1.44 -1.90 3.73
CA ARG A 104 2.37 -0.89 4.26
C ARG A 104 3.47 -0.58 3.26
N PHE A 105 3.80 0.69 3.13
CA PHE A 105 4.93 1.20 2.34
C PHE A 105 5.94 1.87 3.26
N GLN A 106 7.21 1.45 3.17
CA GLN A 106 8.33 2.07 3.85
C GLN A 106 9.33 2.58 2.82
N PRO A 107 9.29 3.90 2.49
CA PRO A 107 10.32 4.50 1.64
C PRO A 107 11.66 4.50 2.36
N VAL A 108 12.75 4.14 1.65
CA VAL A 108 14.09 4.08 2.24
C VAL A 108 15.12 4.74 1.34
N LEU A 109 16.13 5.37 1.95
CA LEU A 109 17.33 5.86 1.28
C LEU A 109 18.45 4.83 1.47
N THR A 110 18.93 4.29 0.35
CA THR A 110 20.00 3.30 0.25
C THR A 110 21.26 3.94 -0.33
N GLU A 111 22.38 3.25 -0.27
CA GLU A 111 23.69 3.74 -0.73
C GLU A 111 23.65 4.24 -2.20
N ARG A 112 22.91 3.51 -3.06
CA ARG A 112 22.78 3.84 -4.49
C ARG A 112 21.53 4.62 -4.84
N SER A 113 20.81 5.13 -3.84
CA SER A 113 19.70 6.07 -4.05
C SER A 113 20.25 7.43 -4.51
N ASN A 114 19.84 7.88 -5.69
CA ASN A 114 20.23 9.18 -6.23
C ASN A 114 19.24 10.31 -5.88
N VAL A 115 18.47 10.16 -4.80
CA VAL A 115 17.44 11.12 -4.39
C VAL A 115 17.92 11.88 -3.16
N LYS A 116 17.99 13.19 -3.28
CA LYS A 116 18.22 14.08 -2.14
C LYS A 116 16.88 14.68 -1.74
N LEU A 117 16.48 14.50 -0.50
CA LEU A 117 15.24 15.05 0.04
C LEU A 117 15.62 16.00 1.18
N ASP A 118 15.39 17.29 1.00
CA ASP A 118 15.30 18.20 2.13
C ASP A 118 13.94 18.01 2.85
N LYS A 119 13.85 18.52 4.08
CA LYS A 119 12.69 18.32 4.94
C LYS A 119 11.39 18.82 4.31
N SER A 120 11.40 19.99 3.68
CA SER A 120 10.21 20.59 3.07
C SER A 120 9.71 19.84 1.84
N THR A 121 10.65 19.35 1.02
CA THR A 121 10.36 18.50 -0.13
C THR A 121 9.79 17.14 0.31
N GLN A 122 10.32 16.59 1.41
CA GLN A 122 9.83 15.33 1.96
C GLN A 122 8.38 15.44 2.45
N GLU A 123 8.03 16.46 3.20
CA GLU A 123 6.67 16.69 3.71
C GLU A 123 5.66 16.80 2.54
N ARG A 124 5.95 17.63 1.55
CA ARG A 124 5.09 17.79 0.36
C ARG A 124 4.94 16.48 -0.44
N LYS A 125 6.03 15.69 -0.57
CA LYS A 125 5.96 14.39 -1.24
C LYS A 125 5.12 13.39 -0.45
N LEU A 126 5.25 13.34 0.88
CA LEU A 126 4.44 12.45 1.72
C LEU A 126 2.95 12.76 1.58
N GLU A 127 2.54 14.03 1.61
CA GLU A 127 1.13 14.41 1.38
C GLU A 127 0.62 13.92 0.03
N ARG A 128 1.40 14.10 -1.04
CA ARG A 128 1.04 13.64 -2.39
C ARG A 128 0.96 12.12 -2.47
N TRP A 129 1.90 11.41 -1.85
CA TRP A 129 1.94 9.95 -1.81
C TRP A 129 0.76 9.36 -1.02
N HIS A 130 0.41 9.97 0.11
CA HIS A 130 -0.81 9.59 0.86
C HIS A 130 -2.07 9.71 0.00
N LYS A 131 -2.18 10.80 -0.77
CA LYS A 131 -3.30 11.01 -1.69
C LYS A 131 -3.36 9.90 -2.76
N ILE A 132 -2.24 9.55 -3.38
CA ILE A 132 -2.16 8.50 -4.40
C ILE A 132 -2.58 7.13 -3.83
N ILE A 133 -2.08 6.78 -2.64
CA ILE A 133 -2.44 5.53 -1.96
C ILE A 133 -3.95 5.50 -1.68
N ARG A 134 -4.51 6.59 -1.17
CA ARG A 134 -5.94 6.70 -0.88
C ARG A 134 -6.79 6.55 -2.13
N GLU A 135 -6.48 7.28 -3.20
CA GLU A 135 -7.19 7.20 -4.47
C GLU A 135 -7.11 5.79 -5.10
N ALA A 136 -5.94 5.15 -5.02
CA ALA A 136 -5.76 3.77 -5.49
C ALA A 136 -6.56 2.77 -4.65
N ALA A 137 -6.64 2.93 -3.34
CA ALA A 137 -7.44 2.09 -2.45
C ALA A 137 -8.96 2.27 -2.71
N GLU A 138 -9.43 3.49 -2.94
CA GLU A 138 -10.82 3.78 -3.32
C GLU A 138 -11.18 3.12 -4.65
N GLN A 139 -10.34 3.27 -5.67
CA GLN A 139 -10.56 2.73 -7.02
C GLN A 139 -10.51 1.20 -7.03
N SER A 140 -9.56 0.58 -6.35
CA SER A 140 -9.41 -0.88 -6.29
C SER A 140 -10.41 -1.56 -5.35
N GLY A 141 -11.19 -0.78 -4.61
CA GLY A 141 -12.23 -1.29 -3.72
C GLY A 141 -11.69 -1.88 -2.42
N ARG A 142 -10.51 -1.47 -1.98
CA ARG A 142 -9.96 -1.84 -0.68
C ARG A 142 -10.79 -1.26 0.46
N GLN A 143 -10.72 -1.89 1.63
CA GLN A 143 -11.43 -1.44 2.84
C GLN A 143 -10.50 -0.70 3.81
N ILE A 144 -9.19 -0.85 3.63
CA ILE A 144 -8.16 -0.21 4.44
C ILE A 144 -7.20 0.55 3.52
N VAL A 145 -6.93 1.80 3.87
CA VAL A 145 -5.88 2.57 3.19
C VAL A 145 -4.52 2.10 3.69
N PRO A 146 -3.61 1.65 2.82
CA PRO A 146 -2.27 1.26 3.21
C PRO A 146 -1.53 2.33 4.00
N VAL A 147 -0.75 1.89 4.98
CA VAL A 147 0.08 2.79 5.78
C VAL A 147 1.29 3.23 4.96
N LEU A 148 1.55 4.52 4.91
CA LEU A 148 2.78 5.08 4.38
C LEU A 148 3.65 5.57 5.55
N GLU A 149 4.80 4.95 5.73
CA GLU A 149 5.78 5.33 6.75
C GLU A 149 6.62 6.54 6.29
N PRO A 150 7.18 7.31 7.21
CA PRO A 150 8.17 8.33 6.86
C PRO A 150 9.38 7.75 6.14
N VAL A 151 10.05 8.56 5.32
CA VAL A 151 11.30 8.15 4.68
C VAL A 151 12.37 7.91 5.74
N ARG A 152 13.02 6.75 5.70
CA ARG A 152 14.10 6.36 6.62
C ARG A 152 15.40 6.13 5.87
N SER A 153 16.50 6.22 6.57
CA SER A 153 17.78 5.67 6.09
C SER A 153 17.75 4.13 6.13
N TRP A 154 18.66 3.50 5.40
CA TRP A 154 18.79 2.03 5.42
C TRP A 154 18.99 1.47 6.83
N SER A 155 19.87 2.09 7.61
CA SER A 155 20.16 1.64 8.99
C SER A 155 18.98 1.79 9.95
N GLU A 156 18.23 2.90 9.86
CA GLU A 156 17.02 3.10 10.66
C GLU A 156 15.92 2.10 10.29
N MET A 157 15.77 1.80 9.00
CA MET A 157 14.81 0.81 8.53
C MET A 157 15.17 -0.59 9.05
N LEU A 158 16.44 -1.01 8.93
CA LEU A 158 16.88 -2.31 9.43
C LEU A 158 16.75 -2.46 10.94
N ALA A 159 16.99 -1.39 11.71
CA ALA A 159 16.82 -1.39 13.15
C ALA A 159 15.36 -1.58 13.60
N GLY A 160 14.42 -1.14 12.78
CA GLY A 160 12.97 -1.26 13.02
C GLY A 160 12.28 -2.31 12.15
N CYS A 161 13.04 -3.21 11.50
CA CYS A 161 12.46 -4.23 10.64
C CYS A 161 11.66 -5.25 11.46
N ASP A 162 10.45 -5.52 11.02
CA ASP A 162 9.53 -6.43 11.67
C ASP A 162 10.07 -7.88 11.69
N THR A 163 9.59 -8.68 12.66
CA THR A 163 10.05 -10.05 12.91
C THR A 163 9.38 -11.11 12.01
N GLY A 164 8.78 -10.73 10.89
CA GLY A 164 8.14 -11.65 9.94
C GLY A 164 9.12 -12.25 8.92
N LEU A 165 8.56 -12.78 7.83
CA LEU A 165 9.36 -13.22 6.68
C LEU A 165 9.89 -12.01 5.92
N VAL A 166 11.21 -11.77 5.97
CA VAL A 166 11.86 -10.66 5.28
C VAL A 166 12.57 -11.19 4.03
N LEU A 167 12.22 -10.65 2.87
CA LEU A 167 12.71 -11.07 1.57
C LEU A 167 13.49 -9.93 0.91
N ILE A 168 14.68 -10.22 0.38
CA ILE A 168 15.48 -9.26 -0.37
C ILE A 168 15.82 -9.83 -1.77
N PRO A 169 14.99 -9.51 -2.79
CA PRO A 169 15.34 -9.78 -4.17
C PRO A 169 16.62 -9.05 -4.55
N TRP A 170 17.61 -9.80 -5.01
CA TRP A 170 18.92 -9.27 -5.34
C TRP A 170 19.50 -9.92 -6.59
N GLU A 171 20.07 -9.12 -7.49
CA GLU A 171 20.62 -9.57 -8.77
C GLU A 171 21.83 -10.51 -8.64
N GLY A 172 22.57 -10.43 -7.53
CA GLY A 172 23.69 -11.32 -7.22
C GLY A 172 23.27 -12.68 -6.63
N GLU A 173 21.99 -12.88 -6.33
CA GLU A 173 21.48 -14.16 -5.86
C GLU A 173 21.04 -15.04 -7.05
N ILE A 174 21.74 -16.17 -7.25
CA ILE A 174 21.49 -17.08 -8.38
C ILE A 174 21.03 -18.48 -7.94
N VAL A 175 21.10 -18.77 -6.65
CA VAL A 175 20.85 -20.12 -6.12
C VAL A 175 19.43 -20.26 -5.60
N GLN A 176 18.95 -19.29 -4.85
CA GLN A 176 17.69 -19.36 -4.14
C GLN A 176 16.61 -18.53 -4.83
N SER A 177 15.60 -19.18 -5.38
CA SER A 177 14.46 -18.51 -6.00
C SER A 177 13.34 -18.18 -5.01
N LEU A 178 12.49 -17.20 -5.33
CA LEU A 178 11.29 -16.89 -4.56
C LEU A 178 10.42 -18.13 -4.36
N LYS A 179 10.20 -18.93 -5.40
CA LYS A 179 9.42 -20.17 -5.34
C LYS A 179 9.95 -21.12 -4.27
N GLN A 180 11.27 -21.39 -4.27
CA GLN A 180 11.89 -22.27 -3.28
C GLN A 180 11.78 -21.76 -1.84
N VAL A 181 11.84 -20.44 -1.65
CA VAL A 181 11.64 -19.83 -0.33
C VAL A 181 10.22 -20.05 0.15
N LEU A 182 9.23 -19.83 -0.71
CA LEU A 182 7.81 -19.96 -0.36
C LEU A 182 7.40 -21.41 -0.10
N GLU A 183 7.89 -22.37 -0.90
CA GLU A 183 7.62 -23.80 -0.71
C GLU A 183 8.15 -24.35 0.63
N ARG A 184 9.13 -23.67 1.22
CA ARG A 184 9.68 -24.05 2.54
C ARG A 184 8.91 -23.43 3.71
N GLN A 185 7.93 -22.56 3.47
CA GLN A 185 7.13 -21.98 4.55
C GLN A 185 6.09 -22.98 5.04
N PRO A 186 6.15 -23.45 6.30
CA PRO A 186 5.23 -24.47 6.81
C PRO A 186 3.83 -23.90 7.07
N LYS A 187 3.70 -22.58 7.16
CA LYS A 187 2.45 -21.85 7.42
C LYS A 187 2.47 -20.53 6.66
N ILE A 188 1.29 -20.00 6.42
CA ILE A 188 1.14 -18.64 5.88
C ILE A 188 1.72 -17.64 6.90
N PRO A 189 2.74 -16.85 6.55
CA PRO A 189 3.26 -15.82 7.44
C PRO A 189 2.23 -14.72 7.65
N GLU A 190 2.04 -14.26 8.88
CA GLU A 190 1.16 -13.11 9.14
C GLU A 190 1.70 -11.82 8.54
N LEU A 191 3.02 -11.68 8.51
CA LEU A 191 3.72 -10.50 8.00
C LEU A 191 4.86 -10.91 7.08
N ILE A 192 4.86 -10.31 5.89
CA ILE A 192 5.94 -10.44 4.91
C ILE A 192 6.47 -9.06 4.59
N THR A 193 7.78 -8.89 4.65
CA THR A 193 8.47 -7.66 4.25
C THR A 193 9.31 -7.92 3.02
N VAL A 194 9.13 -7.14 1.96
CA VAL A 194 9.93 -7.23 0.73
C VAL A 194 10.77 -5.97 0.61
N LEU A 195 12.09 -6.15 0.51
CA LEU A 195 13.07 -5.08 0.36
C LEU A 195 13.41 -4.93 -1.13
N ILE A 196 13.12 -3.78 -1.73
CA ILE A 196 13.40 -3.51 -3.15
C ILE A 196 14.41 -2.37 -3.27
N GLY A 197 15.50 -2.63 -3.97
CA GLY A 197 16.58 -1.67 -4.23
C GLY A 197 16.20 -0.58 -5.26
N PRO A 198 17.03 0.47 -5.38
CA PRO A 198 16.91 1.49 -6.42
C PRO A 198 17.31 0.95 -7.80
N GLU A 199 17.38 1.80 -8.81
CA GLU A 199 17.83 1.41 -10.17
C GLU A 199 19.25 0.81 -10.21
N GLY A 200 20.11 1.18 -9.27
CA GLY A 200 21.47 0.63 -9.13
C GLY A 200 21.53 -0.65 -8.29
N GLY A 201 20.39 -1.18 -7.85
CA GLY A 201 20.32 -2.33 -6.95
C GLY A 201 20.85 -2.04 -5.55
N PHE A 202 20.84 -3.03 -4.68
CA PHE A 202 21.49 -2.97 -3.37
C PHE A 202 23.01 -3.17 -3.50
N SER A 203 23.79 -2.51 -2.64
CA SER A 203 25.20 -2.84 -2.48
C SER A 203 25.35 -4.19 -1.77
N LEU A 204 26.48 -4.86 -1.96
CA LEU A 204 26.77 -6.11 -1.25
C LEU A 204 26.71 -5.92 0.27
N LYS A 205 27.18 -4.76 0.76
CA LYS A 205 27.13 -4.41 2.18
C LYS A 205 25.70 -4.39 2.71
N GLU A 206 24.79 -3.73 2.00
CA GLU A 206 23.37 -3.67 2.38
C GLU A 206 22.71 -5.05 2.41
N VAL A 207 23.03 -5.91 1.45
CA VAL A 207 22.52 -7.29 1.42
C VAL A 207 23.06 -8.10 2.60
N VAL A 208 24.32 -7.97 2.94
CA VAL A 208 24.93 -8.65 4.10
C VAL A 208 24.27 -8.18 5.40
N GLU A 209 24.13 -6.88 5.59
CA GLU A 209 23.48 -6.29 6.77
C GLU A 209 22.01 -6.77 6.90
N ALA A 210 21.27 -6.85 5.80
CA ALA A 210 19.90 -7.37 5.81
C ALA A 210 19.87 -8.87 6.19
N LYS A 211 20.80 -9.68 5.66
CA LYS A 211 20.92 -11.12 6.00
C LYS A 211 21.27 -11.32 7.47
N GLU A 212 22.13 -10.51 8.04
CA GLU A 212 22.46 -10.54 9.48
C GLU A 212 21.21 -10.24 10.36
N LYS A 213 20.23 -9.51 9.81
CA LYS A 213 18.93 -9.25 10.44
C LYS A 213 17.87 -10.29 10.11
N GLY A 214 18.24 -11.40 9.43
CA GLY A 214 17.35 -12.50 9.12
C GLY A 214 16.63 -12.40 7.77
N ALA A 215 16.98 -11.42 6.94
CA ALA A 215 16.43 -11.36 5.59
C ALA A 215 16.95 -12.51 4.71
N VAL A 216 16.06 -13.04 3.89
CA VAL A 216 16.35 -14.10 2.94
C VAL A 216 16.60 -13.48 1.56
N SER A 217 17.86 -13.59 1.05
CA SER A 217 18.16 -13.19 -0.31
C SER A 217 17.62 -14.20 -1.30
N LEU A 218 17.06 -13.69 -2.42
CA LEU A 218 16.45 -14.54 -3.43
C LEU A 218 16.50 -13.89 -4.82
N THR A 219 16.32 -14.72 -5.85
CA THR A 219 16.12 -14.24 -7.22
C THR A 219 14.63 -14.29 -7.62
N LEU A 220 14.17 -13.27 -8.37
CA LEU A 220 12.86 -13.23 -9.01
C LEU A 220 12.84 -13.88 -10.40
N GLY A 221 13.93 -14.55 -10.79
CA GLY A 221 14.09 -15.23 -12.06
C GLY A 221 15.29 -14.72 -12.88
N PRO A 222 15.46 -15.22 -14.12
CA PRO A 222 16.68 -15.02 -14.88
C PRO A 222 16.81 -13.63 -15.54
N ARG A 223 15.80 -12.78 -15.43
CA ARG A 223 15.80 -11.43 -16.00
C ARG A 223 15.96 -10.39 -14.92
N ILE A 224 16.78 -9.37 -15.19
CA ILE A 224 16.88 -8.19 -14.32
C ILE A 224 15.60 -7.37 -14.50
N LEU A 225 14.87 -7.20 -13.41
CA LEU A 225 13.67 -6.38 -13.38
C LEU A 225 14.02 -4.94 -12.97
N ARG A 226 13.33 -3.97 -13.53
CA ARG A 226 13.42 -2.60 -13.04
C ARG A 226 12.86 -2.50 -11.63
N THR A 227 13.31 -1.52 -10.86
CA THR A 227 12.90 -1.33 -9.45
C THR A 227 11.39 -1.27 -9.28
N GLU A 228 10.69 -0.55 -10.17
CA GLU A 228 9.24 -0.46 -10.19
C GLU A 228 8.57 -1.80 -10.52
N THR A 229 9.19 -2.64 -11.34
CA THR A 229 8.66 -3.95 -11.73
C THR A 229 8.92 -5.01 -10.65
N ALA A 230 10.08 -4.95 -10.00
CA ALA A 230 10.49 -5.96 -9.01
C ALA A 230 9.53 -6.03 -7.81
N GLY A 231 9.13 -4.86 -7.27
CA GLY A 231 8.17 -4.79 -6.18
C GLY A 231 6.79 -5.35 -6.56
N LEU A 232 6.32 -5.00 -7.77
CA LEU A 232 5.04 -5.49 -8.29
C LEU A 232 5.04 -7.01 -8.49
N VAL A 233 6.09 -7.55 -9.10
CA VAL A 233 6.23 -9.00 -9.35
C VAL A 233 6.33 -9.77 -8.03
N ALA A 234 7.11 -9.28 -7.07
CA ALA A 234 7.23 -9.91 -5.76
C ALA A 234 5.88 -9.92 -5.03
N ALA A 235 5.19 -8.79 -4.96
CA ALA A 235 3.88 -8.69 -4.33
C ALA A 235 2.85 -9.61 -5.00
N SER A 236 2.76 -9.61 -6.33
CA SER A 236 1.84 -10.48 -7.08
C SER A 236 2.11 -11.96 -6.81
N ALA A 237 3.37 -12.39 -6.84
CA ALA A 237 3.73 -13.79 -6.62
C ALA A 237 3.44 -14.25 -5.18
N LEU A 238 3.67 -13.39 -4.20
CA LEU A 238 3.36 -13.66 -2.79
C LEU A 238 1.85 -13.79 -2.57
N LEU A 239 1.07 -12.84 -3.06
CA LEU A 239 -0.39 -12.85 -2.89
C LEU A 239 -1.04 -14.01 -3.65
N TYR A 240 -0.54 -14.36 -4.83
CA TYR A 240 -0.98 -15.55 -5.56
C TYR A 240 -0.65 -16.84 -4.81
N HIS A 241 0.58 -16.96 -4.27
CA HIS A 241 1.02 -18.17 -3.56
C HIS A 241 0.20 -18.40 -2.28
N PHE A 242 -0.19 -17.36 -1.58
CA PHE A 242 -0.95 -17.46 -0.32
C PHE A 242 -2.48 -17.36 -0.50
N GLY A 243 -2.98 -17.42 -1.73
CA GLY A 243 -4.39 -17.55 -2.04
C GLY A 243 -5.21 -16.25 -2.00
N ASP A 244 -4.55 -15.09 -2.08
CA ASP A 244 -5.25 -13.79 -2.15
C ASP A 244 -5.53 -13.33 -3.59
N LEU A 245 -4.80 -13.87 -4.56
CA LEU A 245 -5.03 -13.65 -5.99
C LEU A 245 -5.38 -14.97 -6.67
N GLY A 246 -6.45 -14.98 -7.48
CA GLY A 246 -6.87 -16.16 -8.25
C GLY A 246 -7.82 -17.10 -7.51
N GLU A 247 -8.16 -16.83 -6.25
CA GLU A 247 -9.25 -17.50 -5.52
C GLU A 247 -10.44 -16.55 -5.35
N ASN A 248 -11.67 -17.10 -5.39
CA ASN A 248 -12.94 -16.38 -5.17
C ASN A 248 -13.47 -16.63 -3.77
#